data_8c4191b1b1c6f15687ba43ef50947406
#
_entry.id   8c4191b1b1c6f15687ba43ef50947406
#
_cell.length_a   1.000
_cell.length_b   1.000
_cell.length_c   1.000
_cell.angle_alpha   90.00
_cell.angle_beta   90.00
_cell.angle_gamma   90.00
#
_symmetry.space_group_name_H-M   'P 1'
#
loop_
_entity.id
_entity.type
_entity.pdbx_description
1 polymer ?
#
loop_
_entity_poly.entity_id
_entity_poly.type
_entity_poly.pdbx_seq_one_letter_code
_entity_poly.pdbx_strand_id
1 'polypeptide(L)'
;MSRKFYDRIKSFQKKSPIIFAADLLDFNRINSILNCIIKYIGGVKIGLPLLLLFGLNNIGKIIEKYRSQTVFIADLKLADIGFINRVNSEILFKGGFDAVIVHAFIGRDGLLPIVDLAEKMGRGVFTVCAMSHKGGEEFLNKNYERLLEISITSRVDGLILPATYTRYIKYARKMDKRILILSPGIGFQGADIGSALDAGADFEIIGRTIYLSRDPCSTVKHILEKLRRYGYR
;
A
#
# COMPACT_ATOMS: atom_id res chain seq x y z
N MET A 1 -6.06 -11.08 10.51
CA MET A 1 -5.33 -9.78 10.61
C MET A 1 -4.22 -9.92 11.65
N SER A 2 -2.99 -9.65 11.25
CA SER A 2 -1.81 -9.72 12.13
C SER A 2 -1.79 -8.54 13.09
N ARG A 3 -2.06 -8.76 14.40
CA ARG A 3 -2.06 -7.70 15.41
C ARG A 3 -0.75 -6.91 15.44
N LYS A 4 0.39 -7.61 15.35
CA LYS A 4 1.73 -6.99 15.36
C LYS A 4 1.92 -6.04 14.17
N PHE A 5 1.50 -6.46 12.95
CA PHE A 5 1.57 -5.60 11.78
C PHE A 5 0.60 -4.41 11.90
N TYR A 6 -0.64 -4.68 12.33
CA TYR A 6 -1.65 -3.65 12.50
C TYR A 6 -1.18 -2.53 13.45
N ASP A 7 -0.69 -2.90 14.63
CA ASP A 7 -0.19 -1.92 15.60
C ASP A 7 0.98 -1.11 15.03
N ARG A 8 1.89 -1.77 14.29
CA ARG A 8 3.02 -1.12 13.64
C ARG A 8 2.58 -0.11 12.57
N ILE A 9 1.72 -0.47 11.63
CA ILE A 9 1.29 0.43 10.56
C ILE A 9 0.45 1.59 11.12
N LYS A 10 -0.39 1.33 12.12
CA LYS A 10 -1.18 2.38 12.80
C LYS A 10 -0.29 3.36 13.56
N SER A 11 0.83 2.92 14.13
CA SER A 11 1.79 3.84 14.77
C SER A 11 2.37 4.84 13.75
N PHE A 12 2.67 4.40 12.53
CA PHE A 12 3.13 5.29 11.46
C PHE A 12 2.00 6.11 10.83
N GLN A 13 0.77 5.59 10.78
CA GLN A 13 -0.38 6.37 10.37
C GLN A 13 -0.59 7.62 11.23
N LYS A 14 -0.41 7.52 12.55
CA LYS A 14 -0.49 8.66 13.48
C LYS A 14 0.50 9.77 13.11
N LYS A 15 1.66 9.40 12.55
CA LYS A 15 2.67 10.35 12.06
C LYS A 15 2.24 10.97 10.74
N SER A 16 1.77 10.17 9.79
CA SER A 16 1.38 10.60 8.46
C SER A 16 0.53 9.56 7.73
N PRO A 17 -0.56 9.94 7.06
CA PRO A 17 -1.37 9.05 6.24
C PRO A 17 -0.81 8.89 4.82
N ILE A 18 0.40 9.35 4.55
CA ILE A 18 1.01 9.28 3.21
C ILE A 18 1.83 8.01 3.08
N ILE A 19 1.56 7.22 2.03
CA ILE A 19 2.44 6.16 1.54
C ILE A 19 3.10 6.66 0.26
N PHE A 20 4.42 6.75 0.27
CA PHE A 20 5.18 7.11 -0.93
C PHE A 20 5.29 5.91 -1.88
N ALA A 21 4.76 6.03 -3.11
CA ALA A 21 4.99 5.04 -4.16
C ALA A 21 6.33 5.32 -4.86
N ALA A 22 7.35 4.53 -4.54
CA ALA A 22 8.70 4.65 -5.08
C ALA A 22 8.80 3.92 -6.43
N ASP A 23 8.10 4.41 -7.46
CA ASP A 23 8.06 3.78 -8.78
C ASP A 23 9.04 4.44 -9.79
N LEU A 24 10.09 5.09 -9.31
CA LEU A 24 11.15 5.72 -10.10
C LEU A 24 12.31 4.74 -10.33
N LEU A 25 12.74 4.56 -11.58
CA LEU A 25 13.79 3.61 -11.97
C LEU A 25 15.22 4.17 -11.82
N ASP A 26 15.47 4.94 -10.76
CA ASP A 26 16.76 5.50 -10.38
C ASP A 26 16.99 5.30 -8.89
N PHE A 27 17.87 4.36 -8.54
CA PHE A 27 18.16 3.94 -7.18
C PHE A 27 18.73 5.09 -6.32
N ASN A 28 19.65 5.88 -6.88
CA ASN A 28 20.28 6.99 -6.16
C ASN A 28 19.26 8.10 -5.86
N ARG A 29 18.42 8.41 -6.84
CA ARG A 29 17.36 9.39 -6.66
C ARG A 29 16.30 8.94 -5.67
N ILE A 30 15.91 7.65 -5.67
CA ILE A 30 15.02 7.10 -4.62
C ILE A 30 15.64 7.29 -3.24
N ASN A 31 16.93 6.92 -3.05
CA ASN A 31 17.61 7.11 -1.77
C ASN A 31 17.67 8.58 -1.35
N SER A 32 17.95 9.49 -2.29
CA SER A 32 17.95 10.93 -2.02
C SER A 32 16.57 11.43 -1.58
N ILE A 33 15.51 11.02 -2.29
CA ILE A 33 14.13 11.37 -1.93
C ILE A 33 13.80 10.81 -0.55
N LEU A 34 14.05 9.52 -0.28
CA LEU A 34 13.77 8.91 1.01
C LEU A 34 14.50 9.58 2.17
N ASN A 35 15.79 9.92 2.02
CA ASN A 35 16.55 10.67 3.03
C ASN A 35 15.82 11.94 3.47
N CYS A 36 15.15 12.58 2.53
CA CYS A 36 14.47 13.85 2.74
C CYS A 36 13.05 13.67 3.32
N ILE A 37 12.25 12.70 2.77
CA ILE A 37 10.83 12.61 3.09
C ILE A 37 10.49 11.59 4.19
N ILE A 38 11.39 10.69 4.58
CA ILE A 38 11.09 9.53 5.43
C ILE A 38 10.40 9.90 6.75
N LYS A 39 10.76 11.04 7.32
CA LYS A 39 10.15 11.54 8.56
C LYS A 39 8.74 12.11 8.39
N TYR A 40 8.32 12.33 7.14
CA TYR A 40 7.02 12.93 6.79
C TYR A 40 6.02 11.94 6.19
N ILE A 41 6.40 10.66 6.03
CA ILE A 41 5.55 9.62 5.44
C ILE A 41 5.31 8.47 6.41
N GLY A 42 4.16 7.82 6.30
CA GLY A 42 3.78 6.64 7.09
C GLY A 42 4.24 5.33 6.47
N GLY A 43 4.45 5.28 5.15
CA GLY A 43 4.86 4.08 4.43
C GLY A 43 5.60 4.34 3.13
N VAL A 44 6.30 3.31 2.66
CA VAL A 44 6.91 3.26 1.32
C VAL A 44 6.38 2.02 0.59
N LYS A 45 5.85 2.21 -0.60
CA LYS A 45 5.42 1.14 -1.50
C LYS A 45 6.46 0.97 -2.60
N ILE A 46 6.95 -0.26 -2.78
CA ILE A 46 7.93 -0.62 -3.82
C ILE A 46 7.27 -1.58 -4.81
N GLY A 47 7.25 -1.18 -6.08
CA GLY A 47 6.66 -1.94 -7.17
C GLY A 47 7.60 -2.97 -7.79
N LEU A 48 7.02 -3.89 -8.58
CA LEU A 48 7.74 -4.93 -9.32
C LEU A 48 8.89 -4.38 -10.19
N PRO A 49 8.75 -3.25 -10.92
CA PRO A 49 9.85 -2.73 -11.75
C PRO A 49 11.15 -2.48 -10.99
N LEU A 50 11.09 -1.97 -9.77
CA LEU A 50 12.28 -1.77 -8.96
C LEU A 50 12.93 -3.08 -8.53
N LEU A 51 12.12 -4.07 -8.15
CA LEU A 51 12.63 -5.38 -7.76
C LEU A 51 13.29 -6.11 -8.93
N LEU A 52 12.72 -6.00 -10.13
CA LEU A 52 13.32 -6.56 -11.35
C LEU A 52 14.64 -5.89 -11.72
N LEU A 53 14.72 -4.56 -11.59
CA LEU A 53 15.89 -3.80 -12.00
C LEU A 53 17.04 -3.90 -10.99
N PHE A 54 16.73 -3.82 -9.68
CA PHE A 54 17.77 -3.71 -8.63
C PHE A 54 17.93 -4.97 -7.79
N GLY A 55 17.01 -5.91 -7.87
CA GLY A 55 16.99 -7.14 -7.08
C GLY A 55 16.65 -6.92 -5.61
N LEU A 56 16.18 -7.98 -4.96
CA LEU A 56 15.70 -7.95 -3.58
C LEU A 56 16.80 -7.53 -2.58
N ASN A 57 18.06 -7.96 -2.80
CA ASN A 57 19.17 -7.65 -1.91
C ASN A 57 19.47 -6.13 -1.83
N ASN A 58 19.43 -5.42 -2.95
CA ASN A 58 19.67 -3.97 -2.94
C ASN A 58 18.47 -3.21 -2.37
N ILE A 59 17.26 -3.65 -2.67
CA ILE A 59 16.05 -3.11 -2.04
C ILE A 59 16.06 -3.37 -0.53
N GLY A 60 16.52 -4.54 -0.08
CA GLY A 60 16.67 -4.89 1.34
C GLY A 60 17.59 -3.93 2.10
N LYS A 61 18.66 -3.41 1.48
CA LYS A 61 19.52 -2.38 2.08
C LYS A 61 18.78 -1.06 2.34
N ILE A 62 17.91 -0.65 1.41
CA ILE A 62 17.04 0.52 1.62
C ILE A 62 16.09 0.27 2.79
N ILE A 63 15.42 -0.89 2.79
CA ILE A 63 14.49 -1.26 3.85
C ILE A 63 15.19 -1.23 5.21
N GLU A 64 16.35 -1.89 5.35
CA GLU A 64 17.11 -1.95 6.59
C GLU A 64 17.47 -0.55 7.12
N LYS A 65 17.90 0.35 6.23
CA LYS A 65 18.25 1.73 6.59
C LYS A 65 17.08 2.51 7.21
N TYR A 66 15.84 2.25 6.75
CA TYR A 66 14.69 3.08 7.14
C TYR A 66 13.59 2.34 7.90
N ARG A 67 13.72 1.02 8.15
CA ARG A 67 12.67 0.19 8.76
C ARG A 67 12.19 0.65 10.14
N SER A 68 13.02 1.37 10.90
CA SER A 68 12.63 1.94 12.20
C SER A 68 11.74 3.18 12.07
N GLN A 69 11.68 3.79 10.88
CA GLN A 69 11.02 5.08 10.66
C GLN A 69 9.73 4.98 9.85
N THR A 70 9.48 3.85 9.17
CA THR A 70 8.33 3.66 8.28
C THR A 70 8.04 2.17 8.03
N VAL A 71 6.92 1.86 7.37
CA VAL A 71 6.64 0.51 6.85
C VAL A 71 6.97 0.40 5.37
N PHE A 72 7.39 -0.78 4.94
CA PHE A 72 7.66 -1.09 3.53
C PHE A 72 6.67 -2.11 2.99
N ILE A 73 6.01 -1.80 1.88
CA ILE A 73 4.96 -2.59 1.24
C ILE A 73 5.42 -3.03 -0.14
N ALA A 74 5.47 -4.35 -0.39
CA ALA A 74 5.77 -4.91 -1.71
C ALA A 74 4.52 -4.91 -2.59
N ASP A 75 4.54 -4.11 -3.67
CA ASP A 75 3.42 -4.00 -4.61
C ASP A 75 3.70 -4.80 -5.89
N LEU A 76 3.67 -6.12 -5.77
CA LEU A 76 3.85 -7.03 -6.88
C LEU A 76 2.52 -7.51 -7.47
N LYS A 77 1.40 -7.21 -6.78
CA LYS A 77 0.06 -7.65 -7.17
C LYS A 77 0.03 -9.15 -7.48
N LEU A 78 0.53 -9.94 -6.51
CA LEU A 78 0.61 -11.40 -6.65
C LEU A 78 -0.74 -11.98 -7.07
N ALA A 79 -0.72 -12.88 -8.05
CA ALA A 79 -1.93 -13.39 -8.70
C ALA A 79 -1.81 -14.86 -9.15
N ASP A 80 -0.95 -15.63 -8.48
CA ASP A 80 -0.72 -17.05 -8.74
C ASP A 80 -1.56 -17.93 -7.79
N ILE A 81 -1.40 -19.24 -7.85
CA ILE A 81 -1.99 -20.19 -6.89
C ILE A 81 -1.42 -20.01 -5.48
N GLY A 82 -2.16 -20.43 -4.46
CA GLY A 82 -1.83 -20.17 -3.05
C GLY A 82 -0.42 -20.62 -2.64
N PHE A 83 0.06 -21.77 -3.14
CA PHE A 83 1.42 -22.25 -2.86
C PHE A 83 2.50 -21.28 -3.36
N ILE A 84 2.43 -20.87 -4.62
CA ILE A 84 3.42 -19.98 -5.24
C ILE A 84 3.35 -18.59 -4.60
N ASN A 85 2.15 -18.07 -4.37
CA ASN A 85 1.98 -16.78 -3.68
C ASN A 85 2.55 -16.80 -2.26
N ARG A 86 2.40 -17.92 -1.53
CA ARG A 86 3.01 -18.10 -0.21
C ARG A 86 4.53 -18.07 -0.29
N VAL A 87 5.14 -18.78 -1.25
CA VAL A 87 6.61 -18.78 -1.47
C VAL A 87 7.10 -17.37 -1.78
N ASN A 88 6.46 -16.68 -2.73
CA ASN A 88 6.81 -15.32 -3.10
C ASN A 88 6.70 -14.35 -1.90
N SER A 89 5.64 -14.47 -1.11
CA SER A 89 5.44 -13.65 0.08
C SER A 89 6.51 -13.93 1.15
N GLU A 90 6.90 -15.18 1.35
CA GLU A 90 7.97 -15.56 2.30
C GLU A 90 9.30 -14.93 1.91
N ILE A 91 9.66 -14.98 0.63
CA ILE A 91 10.88 -14.35 0.09
C ILE A 91 10.86 -12.83 0.36
N LEU A 92 9.73 -12.16 0.08
CA LEU A 92 9.57 -10.73 0.30
C LEU A 92 9.64 -10.36 1.79
N PHE A 93 9.00 -11.11 2.67
CA PHE A 93 9.04 -10.89 4.12
C PHE A 93 10.46 -11.09 4.69
N LYS A 94 11.20 -12.11 4.23
CA LYS A 94 12.61 -12.33 4.57
C LYS A 94 13.51 -11.21 4.02
N GLY A 95 13.16 -10.63 2.86
CA GLY A 95 13.79 -9.45 2.28
C GLY A 95 13.49 -8.14 3.02
N GLY A 96 12.70 -8.18 4.11
CA GLY A 96 12.46 -7.05 5.00
C GLY A 96 11.12 -6.34 4.82
N PHE A 97 10.32 -6.67 3.81
CA PHE A 97 9.01 -6.05 3.64
C PHE A 97 8.08 -6.34 4.82
N ASP A 98 7.29 -5.34 5.21
CA ASP A 98 6.28 -5.44 6.26
C ASP A 98 4.95 -5.97 5.74
N ALA A 99 4.65 -5.76 4.46
CA ALA A 99 3.41 -6.24 3.84
C ALA A 99 3.58 -6.54 2.35
N VAL A 100 2.65 -7.33 1.80
CA VAL A 100 2.52 -7.63 0.36
C VAL A 100 1.15 -7.22 -0.17
N ILE A 101 1.09 -6.85 -1.45
CA ILE A 101 -0.16 -6.59 -2.18
C ILE A 101 -0.43 -7.76 -3.14
N VAL A 102 -1.64 -8.30 -3.07
CA VAL A 102 -2.11 -9.50 -3.79
C VAL A 102 -3.43 -9.16 -4.49
N HIS A 103 -3.77 -9.81 -5.60
CA HIS A 103 -5.11 -9.68 -6.17
C HIS A 103 -6.15 -10.50 -5.41
N ALA A 104 -7.34 -9.92 -5.14
CA ALA A 104 -8.43 -10.63 -4.46
C ALA A 104 -9.07 -11.73 -5.33
N PHE A 105 -8.98 -11.63 -6.66
CA PHE A 105 -9.58 -12.59 -7.59
C PHE A 105 -8.97 -14.00 -7.56
N ILE A 106 -7.82 -14.18 -6.90
CA ILE A 106 -7.23 -15.52 -6.69
C ILE A 106 -8.05 -16.40 -5.73
N GLY A 107 -9.10 -15.81 -5.12
CA GLY A 107 -10.01 -16.55 -4.24
C GLY A 107 -9.44 -16.83 -2.84
N ARG A 108 -10.27 -17.45 -1.99
CA ARG A 108 -9.90 -17.71 -0.58
C ARG A 108 -8.76 -18.70 -0.44
N ASP A 109 -8.76 -19.75 -1.23
CA ASP A 109 -7.71 -20.79 -1.22
C ASP A 109 -6.36 -20.22 -1.67
N GLY A 110 -6.36 -19.21 -2.56
CA GLY A 110 -5.19 -18.48 -2.96
C GLY A 110 -4.69 -17.51 -1.88
N LEU A 111 -5.59 -16.89 -1.10
CA LEU A 111 -5.26 -15.88 -0.08
C LEU A 111 -4.85 -16.49 1.26
N LEU A 112 -5.54 -17.54 1.75
CA LEU A 112 -5.33 -18.08 3.08
C LEU A 112 -3.88 -18.51 3.37
N PRO A 113 -3.14 -19.19 2.45
CA PRO A 113 -1.74 -19.55 2.69
C PRO A 113 -0.82 -18.35 2.93
N ILE A 114 -1.14 -17.19 2.30
CA ILE A 114 -0.38 -15.95 2.47
C ILE A 114 -0.73 -15.30 3.82
N VAL A 115 -2.02 -15.23 4.14
CA VAL A 115 -2.52 -14.63 5.39
C VAL A 115 -1.98 -15.38 6.60
N ASP A 116 -2.02 -16.72 6.59
CA ASP A 116 -1.50 -17.55 7.67
C ASP A 116 0.03 -17.41 7.84
N LEU A 117 0.78 -17.27 6.73
CA LEU A 117 2.20 -16.98 6.76
C LEU A 117 2.47 -15.59 7.35
N ALA A 118 1.75 -14.57 6.87
CA ALA A 118 1.90 -13.20 7.31
C ALA A 118 1.60 -13.05 8.82
N GLU A 119 0.55 -13.71 9.32
CA GLU A 119 0.21 -13.72 10.75
C GLU A 119 1.35 -14.31 11.59
N LYS A 120 1.90 -15.47 11.18
CA LYS A 120 3.04 -16.12 11.85
C LYS A 120 4.30 -15.25 11.88
N MET A 121 4.54 -14.49 10.81
CA MET A 121 5.72 -13.60 10.69
C MET A 121 5.48 -12.18 11.23
N GLY A 122 4.28 -11.84 11.69
CA GLY A 122 3.92 -10.49 12.11
C GLY A 122 3.94 -9.49 10.94
N ARG A 123 3.52 -9.93 9.76
CA ARG A 123 3.46 -9.17 8.51
C ARG A 123 2.03 -8.95 8.06
N GLY A 124 1.82 -8.13 7.00
CA GLY A 124 0.50 -7.77 6.51
C GLY A 124 0.22 -8.21 5.07
N VAL A 125 -1.06 -8.36 4.77
CA VAL A 125 -1.56 -8.67 3.42
C VAL A 125 -2.63 -7.66 3.02
N PHE A 126 -2.42 -7.01 1.87
CA PHE A 126 -3.40 -6.12 1.25
C PHE A 126 -3.91 -6.74 -0.05
N THR A 127 -5.23 -6.65 -0.29
CA THR A 127 -5.82 -7.16 -1.52
C THR A 127 -6.29 -6.04 -2.44
N VAL A 128 -6.04 -6.20 -3.75
CA VAL A 128 -6.60 -5.33 -4.78
C VAL A 128 -8.01 -5.80 -5.11
N CYS A 129 -9.03 -4.98 -4.77
CA CYS A 129 -10.43 -5.25 -5.07
C CYS A 129 -10.98 -4.39 -6.22
N ALA A 130 -10.34 -3.24 -6.50
CA ALA A 130 -10.69 -2.36 -7.60
C ALA A 130 -9.45 -1.61 -8.11
N MET A 131 -9.46 -1.17 -9.36
CA MET A 131 -8.36 -0.44 -10.00
C MET A 131 -8.83 0.87 -10.63
N SER A 132 -7.92 1.86 -10.73
CA SER A 132 -8.23 3.22 -11.20
C SER A 132 -8.26 3.38 -12.73
N HIS A 133 -7.66 2.46 -13.49
CA HIS A 133 -7.59 2.52 -14.95
C HIS A 133 -8.85 1.93 -15.62
N LYS A 134 -9.10 2.32 -16.87
CA LYS A 134 -10.31 1.92 -17.61
C LYS A 134 -10.50 0.39 -17.70
N GLY A 135 -9.44 -0.38 -17.93
CA GLY A 135 -9.49 -1.85 -17.97
C GLY A 135 -9.97 -2.47 -16.64
N GLY A 136 -9.86 -1.76 -15.52
CA GLY A 136 -10.46 -2.20 -14.25
C GLY A 136 -11.98 -2.35 -14.33
N GLU A 137 -12.65 -1.51 -15.12
CA GLU A 137 -14.11 -1.57 -15.32
C GLU A 137 -14.58 -2.77 -16.16
N GLU A 138 -13.67 -3.42 -16.87
CA GLU A 138 -14.03 -4.60 -17.67
C GLU A 138 -14.34 -5.82 -16.80
N PHE A 139 -13.62 -6.00 -15.70
CA PHE A 139 -13.74 -7.17 -14.83
C PHE A 139 -13.69 -6.84 -13.33
N LEU A 140 -12.56 -6.29 -12.81
CA LEU A 140 -12.35 -6.14 -11.37
C LEU A 140 -13.42 -5.27 -10.70
N ASN A 141 -13.67 -4.10 -11.26
CA ASN A 141 -14.57 -3.13 -10.66
C ASN A 141 -16.04 -3.60 -10.74
N LYS A 142 -16.40 -4.39 -11.75
CA LYS A 142 -17.74 -5.02 -11.84
C LYS A 142 -17.95 -6.08 -10.76
N ASN A 143 -16.87 -6.74 -10.31
CA ASN A 143 -16.91 -7.80 -9.30
C ASN A 143 -16.50 -7.29 -7.91
N TYR A 144 -16.44 -5.97 -7.72
CA TYR A 144 -15.88 -5.33 -6.56
C TYR A 144 -16.45 -5.87 -5.23
N GLU A 145 -17.77 -5.98 -5.11
CA GLU A 145 -18.44 -6.42 -3.87
C GLU A 145 -18.04 -7.86 -3.51
N ARG A 146 -17.97 -8.74 -4.50
CA ARG A 146 -17.54 -10.13 -4.30
C ARG A 146 -16.06 -10.21 -3.91
N LEU A 147 -15.19 -9.42 -4.54
CA LEU A 147 -13.76 -9.35 -4.22
C LEU A 147 -13.53 -8.79 -2.81
N LEU A 148 -14.35 -7.83 -2.38
CA LEU A 148 -14.34 -7.30 -1.03
C LEU A 148 -14.75 -8.37 -0.01
N GLU A 149 -15.85 -9.10 -0.25
CA GLU A 149 -16.30 -10.20 0.60
C GLU A 149 -15.23 -11.29 0.76
N ILE A 150 -14.62 -11.73 -0.36
CA ILE A 150 -13.50 -12.69 -0.36
C ILE A 150 -12.36 -12.18 0.52
N SER A 151 -12.00 -10.91 0.39
CA SER A 151 -10.90 -10.30 1.15
C SER A 151 -11.18 -10.28 2.65
N ILE A 152 -12.37 -9.79 3.05
CA ILE A 152 -12.77 -9.70 4.46
C ILE A 152 -12.87 -11.10 5.09
N THR A 153 -13.51 -12.05 4.40
CA THR A 153 -13.68 -13.42 4.91
C THR A 153 -12.37 -14.21 4.94
N SER A 154 -11.38 -13.83 4.14
CA SER A 154 -10.01 -14.36 4.20
C SER A 154 -9.16 -13.69 5.28
N ARG A 155 -9.70 -12.72 6.03
CA ARG A 155 -9.02 -12.03 7.15
C ARG A 155 -7.75 -11.28 6.72
N VAL A 156 -7.71 -10.70 5.51
CA VAL A 156 -6.60 -9.84 5.09
C VAL A 156 -6.50 -8.61 5.99
N ASP A 157 -5.32 -7.99 6.05
CA ASP A 157 -5.09 -6.81 6.89
C ASP A 157 -5.68 -5.54 6.28
N GLY A 158 -5.80 -5.48 4.94
CA GLY A 158 -6.38 -4.32 4.30
C GLY A 158 -6.64 -4.47 2.80
N LEU A 159 -7.08 -3.37 2.22
CA LEU A 159 -7.58 -3.27 0.84
C LEU A 159 -6.82 -2.17 0.09
N ILE A 160 -6.62 -2.38 -1.21
CA ILE A 160 -6.20 -1.35 -2.16
C ILE A 160 -7.43 -0.94 -2.96
N LEU A 161 -7.87 0.30 -2.74
CA LEU A 161 -9.07 0.87 -3.39
C LEU A 161 -8.73 2.24 -4.00
N PRO A 162 -9.08 2.49 -5.28
CA PRO A 162 -8.68 3.71 -5.97
C PRO A 162 -9.40 4.95 -5.44
N ALA A 163 -8.65 6.04 -5.18
CA ALA A 163 -9.18 7.33 -4.75
C ALA A 163 -10.10 7.98 -5.80
N THR A 164 -9.91 7.65 -7.08
CA THR A 164 -10.74 8.12 -8.19
C THR A 164 -12.19 7.60 -8.12
N TYR A 165 -12.43 6.56 -7.34
CA TYR A 165 -13.74 5.94 -7.13
C TYR A 165 -14.06 5.85 -5.63
N THR A 166 -14.23 6.99 -4.97
CA THR A 166 -14.47 7.07 -3.51
C THR A 166 -15.67 6.26 -3.02
N ARG A 167 -16.63 5.93 -3.91
CA ARG A 167 -17.76 5.04 -3.60
C ARG A 167 -17.31 3.66 -3.11
N TYR A 168 -16.21 3.11 -3.64
CA TYR A 168 -15.68 1.82 -3.19
C TYR A 168 -15.09 1.90 -1.77
N ILE A 169 -14.41 3.00 -1.46
CA ILE A 169 -13.87 3.24 -0.13
C ILE A 169 -15.00 3.34 0.89
N LYS A 170 -16.02 4.15 0.60
CA LYS A 170 -17.19 4.33 1.47
C LYS A 170 -17.93 3.01 1.71
N TYR A 171 -18.11 2.21 0.67
CA TYR A 171 -18.76 0.91 0.78
C TYR A 171 -17.93 -0.08 1.63
N ALA A 172 -16.63 -0.20 1.38
CA ALA A 172 -15.75 -1.06 2.15
C ALA A 172 -15.73 -0.68 3.64
N ARG A 173 -15.73 0.63 3.96
CA ARG A 173 -15.76 1.13 5.33
C ARG A 173 -17.09 0.83 6.05
N LYS A 174 -18.20 0.73 5.33
CA LYS A 174 -19.47 0.26 5.88
C LYS A 174 -19.45 -1.23 6.22
N MET A 175 -18.80 -2.04 5.36
CA MET A 175 -18.70 -3.49 5.53
C MET A 175 -17.77 -3.87 6.69
N ASP A 176 -16.63 -3.19 6.82
CA ASP A 176 -15.70 -3.39 7.94
C ASP A 176 -15.09 -2.06 8.39
N LYS A 177 -15.37 -1.68 9.63
CA LYS A 177 -14.87 -0.42 10.22
C LYS A 177 -13.39 -0.46 10.56
N ARG A 178 -12.77 -1.65 10.66
CA ARG A 178 -11.40 -1.84 11.13
C ARG A 178 -10.40 -2.20 10.05
N ILE A 179 -10.86 -2.72 8.89
CA ILE A 179 -9.98 -3.09 7.79
C ILE A 179 -9.20 -1.86 7.31
N LEU A 180 -7.90 -2.00 7.06
CA LEU A 180 -7.09 -0.91 6.55
C LEU A 180 -7.41 -0.65 5.07
N ILE A 181 -7.50 0.61 4.67
CA ILE A 181 -7.74 0.99 3.28
C ILE A 181 -6.60 1.92 2.82
N LEU A 182 -5.84 1.46 1.84
CA LEU A 182 -4.77 2.20 1.19
C LEU A 182 -5.24 2.62 -0.20
N SER A 183 -5.19 3.91 -0.50
CA SER A 183 -5.86 4.45 -1.68
C SER A 183 -4.88 5.12 -2.65
N PRO A 184 -4.57 4.46 -3.80
CA PRO A 184 -3.82 5.08 -4.90
C PRO A 184 -4.70 5.97 -5.76
N GLY A 185 -4.04 6.80 -6.59
CA GLY A 185 -4.72 7.65 -7.57
C GLY A 185 -4.75 9.13 -7.21
N ILE A 186 -4.03 9.53 -6.16
CA ILE A 186 -3.96 10.91 -5.68
C ILE A 186 -3.04 11.78 -6.54
N GLY A 187 -3.48 12.99 -6.81
CA GLY A 187 -2.75 14.02 -7.54
C GLY A 187 -2.64 13.68 -9.02
N PHE A 188 -1.52 13.15 -9.49
CA PHE A 188 -1.26 12.90 -10.92
C PHE A 188 -2.34 12.07 -11.64
N GLN A 189 -3.07 11.21 -10.93
CA GLN A 189 -4.16 10.40 -11.49
C GLN A 189 -5.54 11.05 -11.35
N GLY A 190 -5.62 12.27 -10.81
CA GLY A 190 -6.82 13.11 -10.83
C GLY A 190 -7.62 13.17 -9.53
N ALA A 191 -7.36 12.33 -8.53
CA ALA A 191 -8.01 12.46 -7.24
C ALA A 191 -7.33 13.54 -6.37
N ASP A 192 -8.10 14.37 -5.67
CA ASP A 192 -7.60 15.41 -4.81
C ASP A 192 -6.94 14.85 -3.54
N ILE A 193 -5.92 15.56 -3.04
CA ILE A 193 -5.28 15.25 -1.76
C ILE A 193 -6.32 15.34 -0.64
N GLY A 194 -6.46 14.27 0.15
CA GLY A 194 -7.42 14.16 1.24
C GLY A 194 -8.75 13.52 0.84
N SER A 195 -9.05 13.40 -0.47
CA SER A 195 -10.34 12.86 -0.93
C SER A 195 -10.58 11.40 -0.53
N ALA A 196 -9.52 10.59 -0.49
CA ALA A 196 -9.63 9.22 -0.04
C ALA A 196 -9.83 9.15 1.49
N LEU A 197 -9.17 10.01 2.25
CA LEU A 197 -9.35 10.10 3.71
C LEU A 197 -10.77 10.56 4.06
N ASP A 198 -11.33 11.54 3.33
CA ASP A 198 -12.74 11.97 3.46
C ASP A 198 -13.72 10.81 3.21
N ALA A 199 -13.34 9.90 2.32
CA ALA A 199 -14.14 8.71 2.02
C ALA A 199 -13.99 7.58 3.05
N GLY A 200 -13.02 7.68 3.97
CA GLY A 200 -12.75 6.69 5.02
C GLY A 200 -11.53 5.81 4.79
N ALA A 201 -10.63 6.16 3.85
CA ALA A 201 -9.34 5.48 3.73
C ALA A 201 -8.42 5.79 4.93
N ASP A 202 -7.48 4.89 5.21
CA ASP A 202 -6.46 5.07 6.24
C ASP A 202 -5.21 5.76 5.70
N PHE A 203 -4.89 5.55 4.41
CA PHE A 203 -3.71 6.10 3.76
C PHE A 203 -4.00 6.49 2.32
N GLU A 204 -3.29 7.52 1.87
CA GLU A 204 -3.18 7.91 0.46
C GLU A 204 -1.83 7.49 -0.11
N ILE A 205 -1.83 6.75 -1.23
CA ILE A 205 -0.61 6.34 -1.94
C ILE A 205 -0.30 7.38 -3.01
N ILE A 206 0.83 8.07 -2.85
CA ILE A 206 1.24 9.17 -3.70
C ILE A 206 2.63 8.89 -4.31
N GLY A 207 2.71 8.87 -5.64
CA GLY A 207 3.95 8.58 -6.37
C GLY A 207 4.45 9.77 -7.17
N ARG A 208 4.02 9.88 -8.44
CA ARG A 208 4.48 10.87 -9.43
C ARG A 208 4.44 12.32 -8.93
N THR A 209 3.41 12.70 -8.21
CA THR A 209 3.31 14.03 -7.60
C THR A 209 4.52 14.36 -6.71
N ILE A 210 5.10 13.36 -6.05
CA ILE A 210 6.29 13.53 -5.20
C ILE A 210 7.57 13.40 -6.03
N TYR A 211 7.79 12.27 -6.71
CA TYR A 211 9.09 11.98 -7.30
C TYR A 211 9.38 12.72 -8.63
N LEU A 212 8.37 13.25 -9.32
CA LEU A 212 8.55 14.13 -10.48
C LEU A 212 8.67 15.62 -10.09
N SER A 213 8.42 15.95 -8.84
CA SER A 213 8.58 17.30 -8.33
C SER A 213 10.06 17.75 -8.39
N ARG A 214 10.29 19.07 -8.58
CA ARG A 214 11.62 19.67 -8.46
C ARG A 214 12.18 19.57 -7.04
N ASP A 215 11.29 19.69 -6.05
CA ASP A 215 11.61 19.54 -4.62
C ASP A 215 10.63 18.57 -3.95
N PRO A 216 10.93 17.26 -3.91
CA PRO A 216 10.11 16.28 -3.25
C PRO A 216 9.88 16.54 -1.76
N CYS A 217 10.86 17.12 -1.07
CA CYS A 217 10.78 17.48 0.34
C CYS A 217 9.69 18.52 0.61
N SER A 218 9.77 19.63 -0.09
CA SER A 218 8.78 20.71 0.01
C SER A 218 7.39 20.22 -0.41
N THR A 219 7.31 19.39 -1.46
CA THR A 219 6.06 18.82 -1.93
C THR A 219 5.38 17.99 -0.85
N VAL A 220 6.10 17.07 -0.18
CA VAL A 220 5.52 16.24 0.88
C VAL A 220 5.07 17.08 2.08
N LYS A 221 5.85 18.09 2.47
CA LYS A 221 5.45 19.02 3.54
C LYS A 221 4.15 19.75 3.20
N HIS A 222 4.05 20.29 1.96
CA HIS A 222 2.83 20.95 1.50
C HIS A 222 1.61 20.00 1.46
N ILE A 223 1.81 18.73 1.05
CA ILE A 223 0.75 17.72 1.12
C ILE A 223 0.31 17.52 2.58
N LEU A 224 1.25 17.37 3.53
CA LEU A 224 0.92 17.22 4.95
C LEU A 224 0.18 18.42 5.51
N GLU A 225 0.55 19.65 5.12
CA GLU A 225 -0.19 20.85 5.53
C GLU A 225 -1.66 20.79 5.11
N LYS A 226 -1.94 20.34 3.88
CA LYS A 226 -3.33 20.10 3.42
C LYS A 226 -4.06 19.05 4.23
N LEU A 227 -3.31 18.07 4.77
CA LEU A 227 -3.87 16.96 5.56
C LEU A 227 -3.97 17.28 7.07
N ARG A 228 -3.50 18.44 7.55
CA ARG A 228 -3.60 18.84 8.97
C ARG A 228 -5.04 18.85 9.49
N ARG A 229 -6.02 19.15 8.64
CA ARG A 229 -7.44 19.09 8.98
C ARG A 229 -7.91 17.71 9.48
N TYR A 230 -7.14 16.64 9.20
CA TYR A 230 -7.42 15.29 9.70
C TYR A 230 -6.68 14.95 10.99
N GLY A 231 -6.04 15.93 11.65
CA GLY A 231 -5.31 15.74 12.91
C GLY A 231 -3.87 15.22 12.75
N TYR A 232 -3.34 15.16 11.55
CA TYR A 232 -1.93 14.80 11.32
C TYR A 232 -1.00 16.01 11.54
N ARG A 233 0.17 15.78 12.20
CA ARG A 233 1.13 16.81 12.61
C ARG A 233 2.44 16.74 11.82
#